data_982cd4a038a9db0d4e2edef8cfae2edf
#
_entry.id   982cd4a038a9db0d4e2edef8cfae2edf
#
_cell.length_a   1.000
_cell.length_b   1.000
_cell.length_c   1.000
_cell.angle_alpha   90.00
_cell.angle_beta   90.00
_cell.angle_gamma   90.00
#
_symmetry.space_group_name_H-M   'P 1'
#
loop_
_entity.id
_entity.type
_entity.pdbx_description
1 polymer ?
#
loop_
_entity_poly.entity_id
_entity_poly.type
_entity_poly.pdbx_seq_one_letter_code
_entity_poly.pdbx_strand_id
1 'polypeptide(L)'
;MVEIKNAYFCIMLDTIESAIEDIKQGKLIIVVDDEDRENEGDFVTAARNVTPEIITFMGKIGKGLICAPLIEDRCEELELNLMVKDNTELHQTPFTISVDLIGNGCTTGISSHDRAKTIQALINPQTKPSDLAKPGHIFPL
;
A
#
# COMPACT_ATOMS: atom_id res chain seq x y z
N MET A 1 7.00 6.18 -47.00
CA MET A 1 7.04 4.93 -46.20
C MET A 1 7.94 5.22 -45.02
N VAL A 2 7.35 5.49 -43.87
CA VAL A 2 8.10 5.80 -42.63
C VAL A 2 8.28 4.49 -41.89
N GLU A 3 9.51 3.99 -41.87
CA GLU A 3 9.89 2.85 -41.04
C GLU A 3 9.86 3.27 -39.57
N ILE A 4 8.86 2.79 -38.81
CA ILE A 4 8.87 2.85 -37.37
C ILE A 4 9.85 1.78 -36.89
N LYS A 5 11.09 2.17 -36.60
CA LYS A 5 12.03 1.30 -35.89
C LYS A 5 11.43 1.06 -34.48
N ASN A 6 11.03 -0.19 -34.21
CA ASN A 6 10.72 -0.66 -32.86
C ASN A 6 11.95 -0.40 -31.97
N ALA A 7 11.89 0.68 -31.20
CA ALA A 7 12.79 0.85 -30.08
C ALA A 7 12.34 -0.17 -29.01
N TYR A 8 13.02 -1.30 -28.94
CA TYR A 8 12.95 -2.18 -27.78
C TYR A 8 13.45 -1.36 -26.59
N PHE A 9 12.53 -0.88 -25.79
CA PHE A 9 12.85 -0.35 -24.47
C PHE A 9 13.31 -1.55 -23.64
N CYS A 10 14.60 -1.76 -23.54
CA CYS A 10 15.15 -2.70 -22.58
C CYS A 10 14.91 -2.09 -21.21
N ILE A 11 13.84 -2.49 -20.52
CA ILE A 11 13.61 -2.11 -19.14
C ILE A 11 14.70 -2.82 -18.33
N MET A 12 15.76 -2.10 -17.99
CA MET A 12 16.72 -2.58 -16.99
C MET A 12 16.09 -2.36 -15.63
N LEU A 13 15.74 -3.46 -14.97
CA LEU A 13 15.31 -3.42 -13.56
C LEU A 13 16.53 -3.11 -12.67
N ASP A 14 16.30 -2.30 -11.66
CA ASP A 14 17.30 -2.08 -10.61
C ASP A 14 17.48 -3.32 -9.74
N THR A 15 18.60 -3.38 -9.01
CA THR A 15 18.84 -4.48 -8.08
C THR A 15 17.97 -4.34 -6.83
N ILE A 16 17.71 -5.47 -6.18
CA ILE A 16 16.96 -5.49 -4.90
C ILE A 16 17.68 -4.67 -3.84
N GLU A 17 19.04 -4.70 -3.80
CA GLU A 17 19.84 -3.91 -2.86
C GLU A 17 19.64 -2.41 -3.07
N SER A 18 19.61 -1.96 -4.34
CA SER A 18 19.32 -0.56 -4.67
C SER A 18 17.90 -0.15 -4.23
N ALA A 19 16.91 -1.00 -4.49
CA ALA A 19 15.53 -0.77 -4.08
C ALA A 19 15.38 -0.67 -2.55
N ILE A 20 16.05 -1.55 -1.81
CA ILE A 20 16.07 -1.52 -0.33
C ILE A 20 16.69 -0.20 0.17
N GLU A 21 17.79 0.25 -0.44
CA GLU A 21 18.44 1.50 -0.05
C GLU A 21 17.55 2.71 -0.34
N ASP A 22 16.85 2.72 -1.46
CA ASP A 22 15.90 3.77 -1.81
C ASP A 22 14.73 3.84 -0.81
N ILE A 23 14.18 2.69 -0.40
CA ILE A 23 13.14 2.64 0.65
C ILE A 23 13.67 3.16 1.99
N LYS A 24 14.90 2.81 2.38
CA LYS A 24 15.53 3.33 3.60
C LYS A 24 15.69 4.85 3.58
N GLN A 25 15.97 5.42 2.42
CA GLN A 25 16.05 6.86 2.19
C GLN A 25 14.67 7.56 2.12
N GLY A 26 13.57 6.82 2.25
CA GLY A 26 12.21 7.35 2.20
C GLY A 26 11.68 7.57 0.80
N LYS A 27 12.33 7.02 -0.21
CA LYS A 27 11.87 7.10 -1.59
C LYS A 27 10.72 6.12 -1.83
N LEU A 28 10.02 6.37 -2.91
CA LEU A 28 9.00 5.50 -3.48
C LEU A 28 9.64 4.75 -4.65
N ILE A 29 9.43 3.46 -4.72
CA ILE A 29 9.87 2.59 -5.82
C ILE A 29 8.67 2.02 -6.56
N ILE A 30 8.91 1.48 -7.75
CA ILE A 30 7.94 0.67 -8.49
C ILE A 30 8.41 -0.78 -8.42
N VAL A 31 7.55 -1.65 -7.92
CA VAL A 31 7.73 -3.09 -7.96
C VAL A 31 6.84 -3.63 -9.06
N VAL A 32 7.41 -4.41 -9.97
CA VAL A 32 6.66 -5.09 -11.03
C VAL A 32 6.66 -6.58 -10.75
N ASP A 33 5.54 -7.22 -10.97
CA ASP A 33 5.43 -8.66 -10.85
C ASP A 33 5.69 -9.36 -12.21
N ASP A 34 5.63 -10.69 -12.19
CA ASP A 34 5.89 -11.51 -13.37
C ASP A 34 4.77 -11.33 -14.41
N GLU A 35 5.14 -11.38 -15.71
CA GLU A 35 4.19 -11.32 -16.82
C GLU A 35 3.12 -12.43 -16.76
N ASP A 36 3.48 -13.58 -16.17
CA ASP A 36 2.58 -14.72 -16.00
C ASP A 36 1.64 -14.61 -14.79
N ARG A 37 1.77 -13.55 -13.94
CA ARG A 37 0.92 -13.30 -12.78
C ARG A 37 -0.10 -12.20 -13.08
N GLU A 38 0.08 -10.99 -12.57
CA GLU A 38 -0.81 -9.85 -12.81
C GLU A 38 -0.29 -8.93 -13.91
N ASN A 39 1.04 -8.97 -14.15
CA ASN A 39 1.75 -8.09 -15.08
C ASN A 39 1.46 -6.60 -14.80
N GLU A 40 1.47 -6.26 -13.53
CA GLU A 40 1.19 -4.92 -13.04
C GLU A 40 2.39 -4.34 -12.29
N GLY A 41 2.34 -3.05 -12.00
CA GLY A 41 3.37 -2.36 -11.24
C GLY A 41 2.76 -1.60 -10.07
N ASP A 42 3.31 -1.83 -8.87
CA ASP A 42 2.89 -1.19 -7.65
C ASP A 42 3.86 -0.12 -7.19
N PHE A 43 3.33 1.02 -6.74
CA PHE A 43 4.11 1.97 -5.95
C PHE A 43 4.29 1.47 -4.53
N VAL A 44 5.54 1.33 -4.10
CA VAL A 44 5.89 0.82 -2.77
C VAL A 44 6.77 1.81 -2.02
N THR A 45 6.46 2.04 -0.75
CA THR A 45 7.28 2.80 0.20
C THR A 45 7.12 2.24 1.61
N ALA A 46 8.06 2.54 2.50
CA ALA A 46 7.94 2.15 3.90
C ALA A 46 6.87 2.97 4.63
N ALA A 47 5.97 2.30 5.36
CA ALA A 47 4.88 2.94 6.10
C ALA A 47 5.37 4.06 7.05
N ARG A 48 6.57 3.92 7.64
CA ARG A 48 7.19 4.95 8.50
C ARG A 48 7.48 6.26 7.78
N ASN A 49 7.66 6.23 6.46
CA ASN A 49 8.02 7.38 5.63
C ASN A 49 6.81 7.96 4.89
N VAL A 50 5.62 7.38 5.07
CA VAL A 50 4.41 7.84 4.39
C VAL A 50 4.03 9.25 4.84
N THR A 51 3.81 10.14 3.85
CA THR A 51 3.32 11.51 4.04
C THR A 51 2.05 11.75 3.23
N PRO A 52 1.29 12.82 3.52
CA PRO A 52 0.14 13.19 2.69
C PRO A 52 0.48 13.41 1.21
N GLU A 53 1.68 13.88 0.90
CA GLU A 53 2.17 14.09 -0.47
C GLU A 53 2.38 12.76 -1.19
N ILE A 54 2.97 11.76 -0.52
CA ILE A 54 3.15 10.40 -1.05
C ILE A 54 1.77 9.78 -1.33
N ILE A 55 0.83 9.85 -0.39
CA ILE A 55 -0.54 9.36 -0.59
C ILE A 55 -1.23 10.06 -1.76
N THR A 56 -1.06 11.38 -1.87
CA THR A 56 -1.60 12.16 -2.99
C THR A 56 -1.00 11.71 -4.32
N PHE A 57 0.31 11.48 -4.36
CA PHE A 57 1.00 10.99 -5.56
C PHE A 57 0.49 9.60 -5.96
N MET A 58 0.48 8.64 -5.02
CA MET A 58 -0.04 7.29 -5.25
C MET A 58 -1.48 7.32 -5.80
N GLY A 59 -2.37 8.09 -5.17
CA GLY A 59 -3.76 8.19 -5.59
C GLY A 59 -3.97 8.86 -6.95
N LYS A 60 -3.15 9.86 -7.31
CA LYS A 60 -3.27 10.56 -8.60
C LYS A 60 -2.63 9.82 -9.76
N ILE A 61 -1.49 9.19 -9.53
CA ILE A 61 -0.68 8.55 -10.58
C ILE A 61 -0.98 7.05 -10.64
N GLY A 62 -0.94 6.35 -9.50
CA GLY A 62 -1.22 4.92 -9.42
C GLY A 62 -2.69 4.58 -9.65
N LYS A 63 -3.61 5.41 -9.13
CA LYS A 63 -5.09 5.28 -9.29
C LYS A 63 -5.69 3.97 -8.72
N GLY A 64 -4.89 3.16 -8.06
CA GLY A 64 -5.32 1.92 -7.43
C GLY A 64 -5.73 2.09 -5.96
N LEU A 65 -5.94 0.97 -5.28
CA LEU A 65 -6.13 0.93 -3.83
C LEU A 65 -4.82 1.26 -3.12
N ILE A 66 -4.94 1.86 -1.94
CA ILE A 66 -3.80 2.03 -1.04
C ILE A 66 -3.88 0.93 0.01
N CYS A 67 -2.99 -0.05 -0.14
CA CYS A 67 -2.88 -1.20 0.73
C CYS A 67 -1.76 -1.01 1.76
N ALA A 68 -1.87 -1.71 2.87
CA ALA A 68 -0.86 -1.73 3.93
C ALA A 68 -0.55 -3.18 4.33
N PRO A 69 0.44 -3.83 3.69
CA PRO A 69 0.85 -5.17 4.08
C PRO A 69 1.35 -5.20 5.52
N LEU A 70 0.81 -6.11 6.32
CA LEU A 70 1.13 -6.32 7.73
C LEU A 70 1.46 -7.80 7.97
N ILE A 71 2.25 -8.07 8.99
CA ILE A 71 2.42 -9.44 9.48
C ILE A 71 1.17 -9.90 10.24
N GLU A 72 0.92 -11.20 10.22
CA GLU A 72 -0.26 -11.82 10.84
C GLU A 72 -0.44 -11.42 12.30
N ASP A 73 0.63 -11.51 13.11
CA ASP A 73 0.60 -11.11 14.54
C ASP A 73 0.08 -9.67 14.72
N ARG A 74 0.46 -8.76 13.80
CA ARG A 74 0.00 -7.38 13.88
C ARG A 74 -1.46 -7.21 13.49
N CYS A 75 -1.93 -8.01 12.54
CA CYS A 75 -3.35 -8.06 12.20
C CYS A 75 -4.17 -8.58 13.39
N GLU A 76 -3.70 -9.61 14.08
CA GLU A 76 -4.35 -10.14 15.29
C GLU A 76 -4.39 -9.11 16.43
N GLU A 77 -3.24 -8.46 16.73
CA GLU A 77 -3.17 -7.40 17.76
C GLU A 77 -4.18 -6.25 17.52
N LEU A 78 -4.40 -5.90 16.25
CA LEU A 78 -5.32 -4.84 15.84
C LEU A 78 -6.75 -5.34 15.56
N GLU A 79 -7.02 -6.65 15.76
CA GLU A 79 -8.30 -7.28 15.46
C GLU A 79 -8.77 -7.01 14.01
N LEU A 80 -7.84 -7.14 13.06
CA LEU A 80 -8.09 -6.99 11.63
C LEU A 80 -8.45 -8.34 11.04
N ASN A 81 -9.72 -8.70 11.10
CA ASN A 81 -10.21 -9.92 10.52
C ASN A 81 -10.20 -9.86 8.98
N LEU A 82 -10.12 -11.03 8.33
CA LEU A 82 -10.27 -11.11 6.88
C LEU A 82 -11.57 -10.47 6.43
N MET A 83 -11.54 -9.77 5.30
CA MET A 83 -12.68 -9.06 4.73
C MET A 83 -13.82 -10.02 4.37
N VAL A 84 -13.48 -11.22 3.94
CA VAL A 84 -14.42 -12.28 3.58
C VAL A 84 -14.01 -13.60 4.22
N LYS A 85 -15.00 -14.43 4.53
CA LYS A 85 -14.78 -15.77 5.06
C LYS A 85 -14.26 -16.72 3.98
N ASP A 86 -14.89 -16.66 2.81
CA ASP A 86 -14.55 -17.49 1.65
C ASP A 86 -13.98 -16.56 0.56
N ASN A 87 -12.67 -16.59 0.37
CA ASN A 87 -12.00 -15.77 -0.63
C ASN A 87 -12.12 -16.44 -2.01
N THR A 88 -12.84 -15.82 -2.92
CA THR A 88 -13.07 -16.30 -4.30
C THR A 88 -12.30 -15.47 -5.33
N GLU A 89 -11.41 -14.55 -4.87
CA GLU A 89 -10.56 -13.74 -5.73
C GLU A 89 -9.50 -14.62 -6.42
N LEU A 90 -9.13 -14.29 -7.66
CA LEU A 90 -8.28 -15.12 -8.52
C LEU A 90 -6.89 -15.40 -7.88
N HIS A 91 -6.29 -14.41 -7.27
CA HIS A 91 -4.97 -14.48 -6.63
C HIS A 91 -5.06 -14.73 -5.13
N GLN A 92 -6.28 -14.79 -4.58
CA GLN A 92 -6.59 -15.02 -3.17
C GLN A 92 -5.91 -14.03 -2.22
N THR A 93 -5.75 -12.77 -2.65
CA THR A 93 -5.18 -11.71 -1.82
C THR A 93 -5.92 -11.62 -0.47
N PRO A 94 -5.21 -11.77 0.67
CA PRO A 94 -5.84 -11.90 1.98
C PRO A 94 -6.23 -10.53 2.56
N PHE A 95 -7.07 -9.77 1.86
CA PHE A 95 -7.56 -8.49 2.37
C PHE A 95 -8.23 -8.66 3.72
N THR A 96 -7.81 -7.82 4.66
CA THR A 96 -8.53 -7.64 5.92
C THR A 96 -9.61 -6.57 5.77
N ILE A 97 -10.44 -6.39 6.80
CA ILE A 97 -11.38 -5.27 6.84
C ILE A 97 -10.61 -3.95 6.76
N SER A 98 -11.08 -3.03 5.92
CA SER A 98 -10.46 -1.70 5.76
C SER A 98 -10.62 -0.85 7.02
N VAL A 99 -9.69 0.09 7.24
CA VAL A 99 -9.64 0.87 8.48
C VAL A 99 -9.34 2.34 8.25
N ASP A 100 -9.70 3.17 9.24
CA ASP A 100 -9.30 4.56 9.41
C ASP A 100 -8.92 4.84 10.85
N LEU A 101 -7.92 5.71 11.07
CA LEU A 101 -7.55 6.17 12.41
C LEU A 101 -8.64 7.10 12.98
N ILE A 102 -9.08 6.85 14.20
CA ILE A 102 -10.02 7.69 14.94
C ILE A 102 -9.27 8.80 15.69
N GLY A 103 -9.74 10.02 15.58
CA GLY A 103 -9.13 11.15 16.31
C GLY A 103 -7.78 11.57 15.73
N ASN A 104 -6.87 12.08 16.58
CA ASN A 104 -5.53 12.53 16.18
C ASN A 104 -5.51 13.56 15.03
N GLY A 105 -6.59 14.34 14.88
CA GLY A 105 -6.76 15.31 13.79
C GLY A 105 -7.24 14.68 12.47
N CYS A 106 -7.59 13.40 12.45
CA CYS A 106 -8.30 12.77 11.35
C CYS A 106 -9.78 13.16 11.34
N THR A 107 -10.38 13.21 10.16
CA THR A 107 -11.78 13.58 9.94
C THR A 107 -12.58 12.39 9.41
N THR A 108 -12.80 12.33 8.09
CA THR A 108 -13.58 11.28 7.44
C THR A 108 -12.76 10.06 6.99
N GLY A 109 -11.43 10.09 7.18
CA GLY A 109 -10.52 9.01 6.79
C GLY A 109 -10.03 9.07 5.34
N ILE A 110 -10.77 9.70 4.42
CA ILE A 110 -10.47 9.66 2.98
C ILE A 110 -9.36 10.62 2.54
N SER A 111 -9.10 11.69 3.28
CA SER A 111 -8.07 12.67 2.89
C SER A 111 -6.67 12.04 2.85
N SER A 112 -5.76 12.59 2.05
CA SER A 112 -4.37 12.13 2.03
C SER A 112 -3.71 12.21 3.41
N HIS A 113 -4.09 13.23 4.19
CA HIS A 113 -3.64 13.42 5.57
C HIS A 113 -4.12 12.28 6.47
N ASP A 114 -5.43 11.99 6.45
CA ASP A 114 -6.02 10.95 7.29
C ASP A 114 -5.47 9.56 6.92
N ARG A 115 -5.36 9.27 5.62
CA ARG A 115 -4.80 8.00 5.15
C ARG A 115 -3.34 7.81 5.54
N ALA A 116 -2.51 8.86 5.42
CA ALA A 116 -1.12 8.81 5.88
C ALA A 116 -1.02 8.52 7.38
N LYS A 117 -1.84 9.19 8.19
CA LYS A 117 -1.92 8.94 9.64
C LYS A 117 -2.42 7.54 9.98
N THR A 118 -3.38 7.04 9.25
CA THR A 118 -3.88 5.66 9.43
C THR A 118 -2.76 4.65 9.18
N ILE A 119 -2.00 4.79 8.08
CA ILE A 119 -0.87 3.90 7.79
C ILE A 119 0.21 3.98 8.88
N GLN A 120 0.55 5.19 9.35
CA GLN A 120 1.50 5.36 10.45
C GLN A 120 0.99 4.73 11.76
N ALA A 121 -0.31 4.81 12.03
CA ALA A 121 -0.91 4.17 13.19
C ALA A 121 -0.85 2.64 13.12
N LEU A 122 -1.04 2.04 11.95
CA LEU A 122 -0.96 0.58 11.78
C LEU A 122 0.39 -0.01 12.20
N ILE A 123 1.48 0.73 12.02
CA ILE A 123 2.83 0.29 12.41
C ILE A 123 3.26 0.76 13.81
N ASN A 124 2.47 1.59 14.47
CA ASN A 124 2.79 2.07 15.81
C ASN A 124 2.36 1.01 16.85
N PRO A 125 3.28 0.46 17.66
CA PRO A 125 2.97 -0.57 18.64
C PRO A 125 2.01 -0.13 19.76
N GLN A 126 1.80 1.18 19.92
CA GLN A 126 0.86 1.72 20.90
C GLN A 126 -0.59 1.81 20.41
N THR A 127 -0.80 1.64 19.11
CA THR A 127 -2.15 1.67 18.51
C THR A 127 -2.94 0.43 18.93
N LYS A 128 -4.16 0.65 19.40
CA LYS A 128 -5.10 -0.38 19.85
C LYS A 128 -6.23 -0.57 18.85
N PRO A 129 -6.95 -1.70 18.88
CA PRO A 129 -8.12 -1.92 18.03
C PRO A 129 -9.17 -0.81 18.12
N SER A 130 -9.37 -0.22 19.33
CA SER A 130 -10.30 0.88 19.58
C SER A 130 -9.93 2.20 18.92
N ASP A 131 -8.68 2.36 18.47
CA ASP A 131 -8.21 3.55 17.79
C ASP A 131 -8.53 3.54 16.29
N LEU A 132 -9.08 2.43 15.79
CA LEU A 132 -9.38 2.20 14.39
C LEU A 132 -10.89 2.07 14.14
N ALA A 133 -11.42 2.93 13.27
CA ALA A 133 -12.75 2.74 12.68
C ALA A 133 -12.69 1.62 11.63
N LYS A 134 -13.74 0.81 11.61
CA LYS A 134 -13.91 -0.33 10.67
C LYS A 134 -15.35 -0.28 10.13
N PRO A 135 -15.58 -0.22 8.80
CA PRO A 135 -14.59 -0.12 7.71
C PRO A 135 -14.01 1.28 7.59
N GLY A 136 -12.95 1.42 6.76
CA GLY A 136 -12.28 2.68 6.45
C GLY A 136 -11.74 2.73 5.02
N HIS A 137 -10.68 3.53 4.81
CA HIS A 137 -10.14 3.85 3.47
C HIS A 137 -8.71 3.34 3.25
N ILE A 138 -8.09 2.69 4.22
CA ILE A 138 -6.84 1.94 4.08
C ILE A 138 -7.15 0.45 4.15
N PHE A 139 -6.50 -0.32 3.29
CA PHE A 139 -6.74 -1.75 3.10
C PHE A 139 -5.53 -2.55 3.60
N PRO A 140 -5.53 -3.01 4.87
CA PRO A 140 -4.50 -3.92 5.35
C PRO A 140 -4.68 -5.31 4.71
N LEU A 141 -3.55 -6.00 4.48
CA LEU A 141 -3.52 -7.35 3.93
C LEU A 141 -2.30 -8.12 4.43
#